data_b1cd0caa4d61273ba5750dc5c7ba71db
#
_entry.id   b1cd0caa4d61273ba5750dc5c7ba71db
#
_cell.length_a   1.000
_cell.length_b   1.000
_cell.length_c   1.000
_cell.angle_alpha   90.00
_cell.angle_beta   90.00
_cell.angle_gamma   90.00
#
_symmetry.space_group_name_H-M   'P 1'
#
loop_
_entity.id
_entity.type
_entity.pdbx_description
1 polymer ?
#
loop_
_entity_poly.entity_id
_entity_poly.type
_entity_poly.pdbx_seq_one_letter_code
_entity_poly.pdbx_strand_id
1 'polypeptide(L)'
;MENTVIHVQADKGQYTITAIGMDQAFRRLIAFLLETRLMEDRRLIFLTDGAVNIRDRIERFFAFREHTIILDWLHLDKKCYEYMSMAVKGTKAEKDGMKRTLSSILWTGRADKAIKFLNGIKKKSIKNDRKLNELKDYILRKSPVLTCYALRHELGLKISSNRVEKENDLVVASRQKHNGMSWSDKGSGALAIIAAASRNNELDSFLVNKQIRFRLCA
;
A
#
# COMPACT_ATOMS: atom_id res chain seq x y z
N MET A 1 -2.19 20.05 6.24
CA MET A 1 -1.67 19.32 5.03
C MET A 1 -1.07 18.02 5.47
N GLU A 2 -1.17 16.96 4.64
CA GLU A 2 -0.70 15.62 5.02
C GLU A 2 0.63 15.28 4.32
N ASN A 3 1.59 14.77 5.08
CA ASN A 3 2.84 14.24 4.50
C ASN A 3 2.53 12.93 3.77
N THR A 4 2.97 12.84 2.53
CA THR A 4 2.86 11.63 1.70
C THR A 4 4.23 10.97 1.61
N VAL A 5 4.29 9.66 1.85
CA VAL A 5 5.50 8.85 1.74
C VAL A 5 5.31 7.83 0.63
N ILE A 6 6.28 7.76 -0.27
CA ILE A 6 6.37 6.73 -1.32
C ILE A 6 7.70 6.00 -1.12
N HIS A 7 7.63 4.68 -1.08
CA HIS A 7 8.82 3.84 -1.01
C HIS A 7 9.03 3.16 -2.36
N VAL A 8 10.18 3.40 -2.97
CA VAL A 8 10.60 2.78 -4.22
C VAL A 8 11.56 1.64 -3.91
N GLN A 9 11.36 0.52 -4.57
CA GLN A 9 12.28 -0.61 -4.53
C GLN A 9 12.58 -1.09 -5.94
N ALA A 10 13.85 -1.20 -6.27
CA ALA A 10 14.32 -1.76 -7.54
C ALA A 10 15.57 -2.62 -7.29
N ASP A 11 15.60 -3.83 -7.85
CA ASP A 11 16.66 -4.81 -7.63
C ASP A 11 16.98 -4.99 -6.12
N LYS A 12 18.19 -4.65 -5.70
CA LYS A 12 18.61 -4.69 -4.30
C LYS A 12 18.54 -3.32 -3.61
N GLY A 13 18.19 -2.27 -4.35
CA GLY A 13 18.17 -0.91 -3.83
C GLY A 13 16.78 -0.40 -3.49
N GLN A 14 16.73 0.61 -2.65
CA GLN A 14 15.51 1.27 -2.20
C GLN A 14 15.70 2.79 -2.14
N TYR A 15 14.60 3.53 -2.20
CA TYR A 15 14.58 4.98 -2.08
C TYR A 15 13.27 5.46 -1.45
N THR A 16 13.34 6.40 -0.54
CA THR A 16 12.16 6.95 0.14
C THR A 16 11.91 8.39 -0.31
N ILE A 17 10.73 8.64 -0.85
CA ILE A 17 10.27 9.94 -1.30
C ILE A 17 9.25 10.47 -0.31
N THR A 18 9.38 11.75 0.06
CA THR A 18 8.37 12.43 0.87
C THR A 18 8.01 13.78 0.24
N ALA A 19 6.76 14.18 0.45
CA ALA A 19 6.29 15.51 0.08
C ALA A 19 5.06 15.91 0.89
N ILE A 20 4.80 17.20 0.96
CA ILE A 20 3.53 17.72 1.44
C ILE A 20 2.50 17.58 0.32
N GLY A 21 1.54 16.68 0.51
CA GLY A 21 0.51 16.38 -0.47
C GLY A 21 0.93 15.38 -1.53
N MET A 22 -0.06 14.64 -1.98
CA MET A 22 0.12 13.46 -2.83
C MET A 22 0.63 13.81 -4.23
N ASP A 23 0.12 14.87 -4.83
CA ASP A 23 0.52 15.28 -6.18
C ASP A 23 2.00 15.66 -6.25
N GLN A 24 2.51 16.33 -5.22
CA GLN A 24 3.93 16.66 -5.16
C GLN A 24 4.80 15.41 -4.95
N ALA A 25 4.33 14.44 -4.17
CA ALA A 25 5.02 13.16 -4.01
C ALA A 25 5.11 12.40 -5.35
N PHE A 26 4.04 12.37 -6.14
CA PHE A 26 4.04 11.74 -7.46
C PHE A 26 4.95 12.46 -8.46
N ARG A 27 5.00 13.80 -8.45
CA ARG A 27 5.96 14.57 -9.29
C ARG A 27 7.41 14.22 -8.94
N ARG A 28 7.73 14.11 -7.65
CA ARG A 28 9.06 13.68 -7.19
C ARG A 28 9.37 12.23 -7.59
N LEU A 29 8.37 11.35 -7.53
CA LEU A 29 8.52 9.97 -7.99
C LEU A 29 8.88 9.93 -9.49
N ILE A 30 8.18 10.69 -10.33
CA ILE A 30 8.49 10.75 -11.76
C ILE A 30 9.90 11.29 -11.99
N ALA A 31 10.29 12.38 -11.33
CA ALA A 31 11.64 12.93 -11.44
C ALA A 31 12.70 11.88 -11.04
N PHE A 32 12.50 11.19 -9.91
CA PHE A 32 13.38 10.10 -9.46
C PHE A 32 13.50 8.98 -10.50
N LEU A 33 12.36 8.51 -11.05
CA LEU A 33 12.34 7.42 -12.03
C LEU A 33 13.01 7.80 -13.35
N LEU A 34 12.92 9.07 -13.78
CA LEU A 34 13.59 9.59 -14.96
C LEU A 34 15.11 9.70 -14.75
N GLU A 35 15.54 10.34 -13.66
CA GLU A 35 16.95 10.52 -13.32
C GLU A 35 17.71 9.21 -13.13
N THR A 36 17.03 8.21 -12.55
CA THR A 36 17.60 6.87 -12.33
C THR A 36 17.43 5.94 -13.51
N ARG A 37 16.77 6.37 -14.59
CA ARG A 37 16.41 5.58 -15.78
C ARG A 37 15.57 4.32 -15.49
N LEU A 38 15.02 4.20 -14.29
CA LEU A 38 14.17 3.06 -13.91
C LEU A 38 12.87 3.03 -14.70
N MET A 39 12.50 4.14 -15.34
CA MET A 39 11.33 4.20 -16.19
C MET A 39 11.55 3.57 -17.57
N GLU A 40 12.79 3.48 -18.05
CA GLU A 40 13.08 3.02 -19.41
C GLU A 40 12.92 1.51 -19.55
N ASP A 41 13.53 0.73 -18.64
CA ASP A 41 13.70 -0.72 -18.78
C ASP A 41 12.92 -1.55 -17.74
N ARG A 42 12.12 -0.91 -16.88
CA ARG A 42 11.47 -1.61 -15.78
C ARG A 42 9.95 -1.53 -15.86
N ARG A 43 9.29 -2.64 -15.55
CA ARG A 43 7.85 -2.68 -15.35
C ARG A 43 7.51 -2.01 -14.03
N LEU A 44 6.62 -1.03 -14.06
CA LEU A 44 6.16 -0.35 -12.85
C LEU A 44 5.05 -1.13 -12.17
N ILE A 45 5.23 -1.42 -10.88
CA ILE A 45 4.24 -2.11 -10.06
C ILE A 45 3.98 -1.26 -8.82
N PHE A 46 2.73 -0.85 -8.63
CA PHE A 46 2.28 -0.08 -7.48
C PHE A 46 1.54 -0.99 -6.50
N LEU A 47 2.09 -1.15 -5.29
CA LEU A 47 1.44 -1.84 -4.17
C LEU A 47 0.75 -0.78 -3.30
N THR A 48 -0.57 -0.87 -3.16
CA THR A 48 -1.38 0.12 -2.43
C THR A 48 -2.42 -0.54 -1.55
N ASP A 49 -2.96 0.19 -0.57
CA ASP A 49 -4.13 -0.23 0.22
C ASP A 49 -5.44 -0.23 -0.58
N GLY A 50 -5.36 0.18 -1.84
CA GLY A 50 -6.47 0.26 -2.76
C GLY A 50 -7.36 1.48 -2.54
N ALA A 51 -6.91 2.54 -1.85
CA ALA A 51 -7.64 3.79 -1.77
C ALA A 51 -7.86 4.41 -3.17
N VAL A 52 -9.09 4.86 -3.44
CA VAL A 52 -9.49 5.37 -4.76
C VAL A 52 -8.64 6.57 -5.16
N ASN A 53 -8.40 7.49 -4.22
CA ASN A 53 -7.59 8.68 -4.45
C ASN A 53 -6.12 8.39 -4.82
N ILE A 54 -5.56 7.27 -4.35
CA ILE A 54 -4.21 6.81 -4.72
C ILE A 54 -4.25 6.23 -6.13
N ARG A 55 -5.21 5.36 -6.42
CA ARG A 55 -5.38 4.76 -7.74
C ARG A 55 -5.56 5.83 -8.82
N ASP A 56 -6.48 6.78 -8.62
CA ASP A 56 -6.76 7.82 -9.59
C ASP A 56 -5.53 8.69 -9.88
N ARG A 57 -4.66 8.89 -8.88
CA ARG A 57 -3.38 9.58 -9.09
C ARG A 57 -2.38 8.74 -9.85
N ILE A 58 -2.27 7.46 -9.56
CA ILE A 58 -1.40 6.56 -10.33
C ILE A 58 -1.82 6.58 -11.79
N GLU A 59 -3.11 6.38 -12.08
CA GLU A 59 -3.66 6.41 -13.44
C GLU A 59 -3.39 7.75 -14.14
N ARG A 60 -3.57 8.87 -13.44
CA ARG A 60 -3.32 10.21 -14.00
C ARG A 60 -1.84 10.49 -14.25
N PHE A 61 -0.97 10.21 -13.27
CA PHE A 61 0.46 10.54 -13.35
C PHE A 61 1.25 9.59 -14.22
N PHE A 62 0.79 8.35 -14.42
CA PHE A 62 1.45 7.31 -15.21
C PHE A 62 0.63 6.87 -16.42
N ALA A 63 -0.34 7.68 -16.88
CA ALA A 63 -1.13 7.40 -18.08
C ALA A 63 -0.28 7.17 -19.35
N PHE A 64 0.93 7.71 -19.38
CA PHE A 64 1.88 7.59 -20.49
C PHE A 64 2.73 6.31 -20.45
N ARG A 65 2.62 5.50 -19.40
CA ARG A 65 3.46 4.32 -19.18
C ARG A 65 2.65 3.13 -18.69
N GLU A 66 2.91 1.96 -19.29
CA GLU A 66 2.32 0.72 -18.79
C GLU A 66 2.74 0.45 -17.34
N HIS A 67 1.76 0.19 -16.50
CA HIS A 67 1.95 -0.09 -15.09
C HIS A 67 0.93 -1.10 -14.56
N THR A 68 1.18 -1.65 -13.38
CA THR A 68 0.27 -2.56 -12.71
C THR A 68 0.01 -2.07 -11.29
N ILE A 69 -1.26 -1.97 -10.91
CA ILE A 69 -1.66 -1.68 -9.53
C ILE A 69 -2.06 -2.98 -8.86
N ILE A 70 -1.51 -3.25 -7.69
CA ILE A 70 -1.79 -4.45 -6.90
C ILE A 70 -2.26 -4.03 -5.51
N LEU A 71 -3.37 -4.62 -5.06
CA LEU A 71 -3.87 -4.42 -3.71
C LEU A 71 -2.92 -5.10 -2.70
N ASP A 72 -2.60 -4.38 -1.63
CA ASP A 72 -1.86 -4.94 -0.49
C ASP A 72 -2.60 -6.13 0.12
N TRP A 73 -1.91 -7.28 0.20
CA TRP A 73 -2.48 -8.50 0.75
C TRP A 73 -2.88 -8.37 2.21
N LEU A 74 -2.03 -7.78 3.04
CA LEU A 74 -2.30 -7.68 4.47
C LEU A 74 -3.48 -6.74 4.75
N HIS A 75 -3.60 -5.68 3.96
CA HIS A 75 -4.76 -4.78 4.04
C HIS A 75 -6.05 -5.49 3.60
N LEU A 76 -6.00 -6.24 2.50
CA LEU A 76 -7.13 -7.04 2.01
C LEU A 76 -7.58 -8.06 3.06
N ASP A 77 -6.66 -8.88 3.56
CA ASP A 77 -6.95 -9.95 4.51
C ASP A 77 -7.51 -9.40 5.83
N LYS A 78 -6.88 -8.35 6.36
CA LYS A 78 -7.36 -7.64 7.56
C LYS A 78 -8.80 -7.11 7.38
N LYS A 79 -9.09 -6.45 6.26
CA LYS A 79 -10.44 -5.94 5.95
C LYS A 79 -11.46 -7.05 5.82
N CYS A 80 -11.14 -8.12 5.11
CA CYS A 80 -12.01 -9.29 5.02
C CYS A 80 -12.26 -9.91 6.39
N TYR A 81 -11.24 -10.01 7.23
CA TYR A 81 -11.38 -10.51 8.60
C TYR A 81 -12.30 -9.64 9.46
N GLU A 82 -12.15 -8.31 9.40
CA GLU A 82 -13.00 -7.35 10.12
C GLU A 82 -14.47 -7.49 9.69
N TYR A 83 -14.76 -7.46 8.39
CA TYR A 83 -16.11 -7.61 7.88
C TYR A 83 -16.73 -8.95 8.24
N MET A 84 -16.00 -10.05 8.07
CA MET A 84 -16.47 -11.39 8.44
C MET A 84 -16.80 -11.48 9.93
N SER A 85 -16.00 -10.86 10.80
CA SER A 85 -16.25 -10.83 12.25
C SER A 85 -17.58 -10.16 12.60
N MET A 86 -17.96 -9.13 11.84
CA MET A 86 -19.21 -8.40 12.03
C MET A 86 -20.40 -9.09 11.33
N ALA A 87 -20.15 -9.81 10.23
CA ALA A 87 -21.19 -10.38 9.38
C ALA A 87 -21.68 -11.74 9.87
N VAL A 88 -20.81 -12.59 10.44
CA VAL A 88 -21.17 -13.98 10.77
C VAL A 88 -21.26 -14.23 12.28
N LYS A 89 -22.12 -15.18 12.66
CA LYS A 89 -22.26 -15.74 14.01
C LYS A 89 -21.90 -17.22 14.01
N GLY A 90 -21.61 -17.74 15.19
CA GLY A 90 -21.21 -19.11 15.44
C GLY A 90 -20.13 -19.16 16.49
N THR A 91 -19.61 -20.33 16.77
CA THR A 91 -18.44 -20.55 17.62
C THR A 91 -17.20 -19.87 17.03
N LYS A 92 -16.18 -19.66 17.86
CA LYS A 92 -14.89 -19.09 17.39
C LYS A 92 -14.30 -19.95 16.26
N ALA A 93 -14.33 -21.28 16.42
CA ALA A 93 -13.80 -22.21 15.43
C ALA A 93 -14.52 -22.12 14.07
N GLU A 94 -15.86 -22.02 14.07
CA GLU A 94 -16.67 -21.85 12.83
C GLU A 94 -16.34 -20.53 12.12
N LYS A 95 -16.26 -19.42 12.87
CA LYS A 95 -15.92 -18.10 12.32
C LYS A 95 -14.52 -18.09 11.73
N ASP A 96 -13.55 -18.63 12.46
CA ASP A 96 -12.16 -18.68 12.00
C ASP A 96 -12.01 -19.64 10.80
N GLY A 97 -12.79 -20.71 10.74
CA GLY A 97 -12.90 -21.58 9.56
C GLY A 97 -13.37 -20.83 8.31
N MET A 98 -14.49 -20.09 8.42
CA MET A 98 -15.00 -19.28 7.31
C MET A 98 -14.02 -18.19 6.86
N LYS A 99 -13.33 -17.54 7.80
CA LYS A 99 -12.31 -16.52 7.48
C LYS A 99 -11.13 -17.14 6.75
N ARG A 100 -10.59 -18.27 7.25
CA ARG A 100 -9.49 -18.98 6.57
C ARG A 100 -9.85 -19.41 5.16
N THR A 101 -11.08 -19.91 4.96
CA THR A 101 -11.57 -20.29 3.62
C THR A 101 -11.61 -19.09 2.68
N LEU A 102 -12.15 -17.95 3.12
CA LEU A 102 -12.19 -16.73 2.32
C LEU A 102 -10.77 -16.23 1.99
N SER A 103 -9.90 -16.17 3.00
CA SER A 103 -8.49 -15.77 2.85
C SER A 103 -7.76 -16.67 1.84
N SER A 104 -7.90 -17.98 1.95
CA SER A 104 -7.31 -18.96 1.02
C SER A 104 -7.76 -18.75 -0.43
N ILE A 105 -9.05 -18.48 -0.66
CA ILE A 105 -9.57 -18.17 -1.99
C ILE A 105 -8.97 -16.88 -2.53
N LEU A 106 -8.94 -15.81 -1.73
CA LEU A 106 -8.40 -14.51 -2.12
C LEU A 106 -6.89 -14.54 -2.31
N TRP A 107 -6.18 -15.44 -1.59
CA TRP A 107 -4.75 -15.69 -1.76
C TRP A 107 -4.40 -16.14 -3.19
N THR A 108 -5.31 -16.84 -3.86
CA THR A 108 -5.18 -17.20 -5.27
C THR A 108 -5.70 -16.14 -6.26
N GLY A 109 -6.15 -14.97 -5.76
CA GLY A 109 -6.67 -13.88 -6.59
C GLY A 109 -8.08 -14.09 -7.15
N ARG A 110 -8.82 -15.10 -6.68
CA ARG A 110 -10.12 -15.51 -7.24
C ARG A 110 -11.30 -14.80 -6.58
N ALA A 111 -11.54 -13.53 -6.98
CA ALA A 111 -12.70 -12.76 -6.51
C ALA A 111 -14.04 -13.45 -6.80
N ASP A 112 -14.19 -14.05 -7.98
CA ASP A 112 -15.36 -14.82 -8.40
C ASP A 112 -15.71 -15.94 -7.41
N LYS A 113 -14.72 -16.74 -7.02
CA LYS A 113 -14.87 -17.82 -6.03
C LYS A 113 -15.15 -17.27 -4.63
N ALA A 114 -14.54 -16.15 -4.26
CA ALA A 114 -14.80 -15.51 -2.97
C ALA A 114 -16.27 -15.04 -2.86
N ILE A 115 -16.80 -14.42 -3.90
CA ILE A 115 -18.21 -14.02 -3.95
C ILE A 115 -19.14 -15.25 -3.92
N LYS A 116 -18.81 -16.31 -4.68
CA LYS A 116 -19.58 -17.57 -4.63
C LYS A 116 -19.60 -18.17 -3.23
N PHE A 117 -18.45 -18.20 -2.54
CA PHE A 117 -18.35 -18.66 -1.16
C PHE A 117 -19.22 -17.84 -0.21
N LEU A 118 -19.15 -16.49 -0.28
CA LEU A 118 -19.93 -15.60 0.58
C LEU A 118 -21.44 -15.74 0.34
N ASN A 119 -21.85 -15.99 -0.90
CA ASN A 119 -23.27 -16.27 -1.24
C ASN A 119 -23.75 -17.63 -0.71
N GLY A 120 -22.85 -18.59 -0.54
CA GLY A 120 -23.15 -19.91 0.01
C GLY A 120 -23.26 -19.97 1.54
N ILE A 121 -23.00 -18.87 2.26
CA ILE A 121 -23.12 -18.86 3.72
C ILE A 121 -24.59 -19.02 4.12
N LYS A 122 -24.87 -20.04 4.95
CA LYS A 122 -26.24 -20.34 5.40
C LYS A 122 -26.79 -19.16 6.22
N LYS A 123 -28.07 -18.79 5.96
CA LYS A 123 -28.77 -17.71 6.68
C LYS A 123 -28.66 -17.80 8.20
N LYS A 124 -28.74 -19.01 8.76
CA LYS A 124 -28.58 -19.23 10.20
C LYS A 124 -27.22 -18.84 10.76
N SER A 125 -26.19 -18.75 9.92
CA SER A 125 -24.82 -18.35 10.31
C SER A 125 -24.54 -16.85 10.06
N ILE A 126 -25.52 -16.13 9.52
CA ILE A 126 -25.38 -14.69 9.28
C ILE A 126 -25.92 -13.93 10.49
N LYS A 127 -25.13 -13.00 11.01
CA LYS A 127 -25.48 -12.07 12.09
C LYS A 127 -25.94 -10.73 11.52
N ASN A 128 -25.32 -10.27 10.45
CA ASN A 128 -25.56 -8.97 9.87
C ASN A 128 -25.41 -9.04 8.33
N ASP A 129 -26.55 -9.10 7.64
CA ASP A 129 -26.60 -9.17 6.17
C ASP A 129 -26.00 -7.94 5.50
N ARG A 130 -26.18 -6.75 6.09
CA ARG A 130 -25.58 -5.51 5.57
C ARG A 130 -24.08 -5.61 5.53
N LYS A 131 -23.44 -6.09 6.62
CA LYS A 131 -21.98 -6.25 6.68
C LYS A 131 -21.46 -7.32 5.71
N LEU A 132 -22.23 -8.37 5.48
CA LEU A 132 -21.90 -9.37 4.47
C LEU A 132 -21.95 -8.78 3.06
N ASN A 133 -22.95 -7.96 2.75
CA ASN A 133 -23.06 -7.29 1.45
C ASN A 133 -21.96 -6.23 1.27
N GLU A 134 -21.66 -5.44 2.29
CA GLU A 134 -20.52 -4.49 2.27
C GLU A 134 -19.19 -5.22 1.95
N LEU A 135 -18.97 -6.42 2.48
CA LEU A 135 -17.80 -7.25 2.16
C LEU A 135 -17.79 -7.70 0.70
N LYS A 136 -18.92 -8.17 0.18
CA LYS A 136 -19.04 -8.57 -1.23
C LYS A 136 -18.73 -7.39 -2.15
N ASP A 137 -19.32 -6.23 -1.88
CA ASP A 137 -19.10 -5.01 -2.65
C ASP A 137 -17.65 -4.54 -2.57
N TYR A 138 -17.03 -4.68 -1.40
CA TYR A 138 -15.60 -4.38 -1.23
C TYR A 138 -14.74 -5.28 -2.14
N ILE A 139 -14.96 -6.59 -2.12
CA ILE A 139 -14.20 -7.55 -2.94
C ILE A 139 -14.43 -7.27 -4.43
N LEU A 140 -15.67 -7.02 -4.85
CA LEU A 140 -16.00 -6.71 -6.24
C LEU A 140 -15.30 -5.43 -6.73
N ARG A 141 -15.34 -4.36 -5.94
CA ARG A 141 -14.66 -3.11 -6.28
C ARG A 141 -13.13 -3.26 -6.35
N LYS A 142 -12.55 -4.18 -5.57
CA LYS A 142 -11.11 -4.44 -5.56
C LYS A 142 -10.67 -5.50 -6.58
N SER A 143 -11.60 -6.23 -7.19
CA SER A 143 -11.27 -7.31 -8.11
C SER A 143 -10.31 -6.94 -9.25
N PRO A 144 -10.34 -5.72 -9.85
CA PRO A 144 -9.39 -5.36 -10.91
C PRO A 144 -7.93 -5.25 -10.46
N VAL A 145 -7.69 -5.06 -9.16
CA VAL A 145 -6.35 -4.89 -8.57
C VAL A 145 -5.93 -6.09 -7.70
N LEU A 146 -6.73 -7.16 -7.71
CA LEU A 146 -6.33 -8.43 -7.10
C LEU A 146 -5.34 -9.17 -8.01
N THR A 147 -4.45 -9.91 -7.39
CA THR A 147 -3.49 -10.76 -8.08
C THR A 147 -3.42 -12.14 -7.43
N CYS A 148 -2.77 -13.09 -8.06
CA CYS A 148 -2.42 -14.35 -7.41
C CYS A 148 -1.26 -14.12 -6.43
N TYR A 149 -1.58 -13.89 -5.17
CA TYR A 149 -0.58 -13.66 -4.11
C TYR A 149 0.25 -14.91 -3.84
N ALA A 150 -0.36 -16.11 -3.98
CA ALA A 150 0.34 -17.39 -3.87
C ALA A 150 1.54 -17.44 -4.83
N LEU A 151 1.29 -17.21 -6.12
CA LEU A 151 2.34 -17.21 -7.13
C LEU A 151 3.38 -16.12 -6.90
N ARG A 152 2.94 -14.91 -6.53
CA ARG A 152 3.87 -13.83 -6.21
C ARG A 152 4.78 -14.17 -5.05
N HIS A 153 4.22 -14.80 -4.01
CA HIS A 153 4.98 -15.25 -2.84
C HIS A 153 6.02 -16.33 -3.21
N GLU A 154 5.62 -17.33 -4.00
CA GLU A 154 6.53 -18.38 -4.51
C GLU A 154 7.68 -17.82 -5.34
N LEU A 155 7.41 -16.79 -6.13
CA LEU A 155 8.40 -16.08 -6.94
C LEU A 155 9.23 -15.04 -6.14
N GLY A 156 9.05 -14.95 -4.82
CA GLY A 156 9.73 -13.95 -3.98
C GLY A 156 9.32 -12.49 -4.25
N LEU A 157 8.22 -12.27 -5.00
CA LEU A 157 7.72 -10.94 -5.32
C LEU A 157 6.95 -10.35 -4.14
N LYS A 158 6.99 -9.03 -3.99
CA LYS A 158 6.27 -8.34 -2.92
C LYS A 158 4.77 -8.47 -3.06
N ILE A 159 4.11 -8.69 -1.93
CA ILE A 159 2.65 -8.84 -1.81
C ILE A 159 2.03 -7.83 -0.84
N SER A 160 2.85 -7.08 -0.11
CA SER A 160 2.39 -6.10 0.87
C SER A 160 3.25 -4.84 0.88
N SER A 161 2.66 -3.76 1.34
CA SER A 161 3.27 -2.42 1.50
C SER A 161 3.85 -2.18 2.91
N ASN A 162 4.10 -3.22 3.71
CA ASN A 162 4.64 -3.10 5.07
C ASN A 162 5.88 -2.20 5.17
N ARG A 163 6.70 -2.17 4.12
CA ARG A 163 7.87 -1.28 4.10
C ARG A 163 7.46 0.18 4.06
N VAL A 164 6.39 0.53 3.35
CA VAL A 164 5.88 1.90 3.31
C VAL A 164 5.37 2.32 4.68
N GLU A 165 4.65 1.44 5.38
CA GLU A 165 4.20 1.70 6.76
C GLU A 165 5.40 1.96 7.68
N LYS A 166 6.42 1.10 7.62
CA LYS A 166 7.67 1.28 8.38
C LYS A 166 8.40 2.57 8.01
N GLU A 167 8.49 2.91 6.72
CA GLU A 167 9.11 4.16 6.27
C GLU A 167 8.30 5.37 6.75
N ASN A 168 6.97 5.31 6.68
CA ASN A 168 6.12 6.36 7.22
C ASN A 168 6.31 6.54 8.73
N ASP A 169 6.45 5.45 9.48
CA ASP A 169 6.75 5.51 10.91
C ASP A 169 8.11 6.17 11.17
N LEU A 170 9.13 5.79 10.45
CA LEU A 170 10.49 6.30 10.64
C LEU A 170 10.68 7.74 10.18
N VAL A 171 10.02 8.13 9.09
CA VAL A 171 10.19 9.46 8.46
C VAL A 171 9.22 10.49 9.07
N VAL A 172 8.01 10.07 9.40
CA VAL A 172 6.95 10.97 9.86
C VAL A 172 6.54 10.68 11.31
N ALA A 173 6.03 9.48 11.60
CA ALA A 173 5.32 9.22 12.85
C ALA A 173 6.23 9.26 14.08
N SER A 174 7.42 8.66 14.02
CA SER A 174 8.37 8.62 15.15
C SER A 174 8.78 10.01 15.64
N ARG A 175 8.85 10.97 14.75
CA ARG A 175 9.26 12.34 15.06
C ARG A 175 8.09 13.29 15.31
N GLN A 176 6.92 12.99 14.75
CA GLN A 176 5.81 13.94 14.74
C GLN A 176 4.62 13.51 15.59
N LYS A 177 4.42 12.20 15.86
CA LYS A 177 3.26 11.66 16.54
C LYS A 177 3.53 11.14 17.96
N HIS A 178 4.74 10.64 18.23
CA HIS A 178 5.00 9.88 19.47
C HIS A 178 5.41 10.70 20.69
N ASN A 179 5.74 11.98 20.55
CA ASN A 179 6.29 12.78 21.67
C ASN A 179 5.41 13.99 22.05
N GLY A 180 4.12 13.99 21.68
CA GLY A 180 3.21 15.10 22.03
C GLY A 180 3.61 16.46 21.42
N MET A 181 4.51 16.45 20.43
CA MET A 181 4.99 17.67 19.80
C MET A 181 3.97 18.19 18.78
N SER A 182 3.76 19.49 18.81
CA SER A 182 2.97 20.20 17.79
C SER A 182 3.90 20.77 16.72
N TRP A 183 3.58 20.53 15.47
CA TRP A 183 4.35 21.00 14.32
C TRP A 183 3.49 21.87 13.41
N SER A 184 4.06 22.97 12.91
CA SER A 184 3.44 23.64 11.77
C SER A 184 3.52 22.77 10.53
N ASP A 185 2.62 22.96 9.56
CA ASP A 185 2.61 22.20 8.30
C ASP A 185 3.96 22.28 7.57
N LYS A 186 4.58 23.48 7.57
CA LYS A 186 5.92 23.70 6.97
C LYS A 186 7.01 22.96 7.74
N GLY A 187 6.99 23.03 9.07
CA GLY A 187 7.98 22.37 9.92
C GLY A 187 7.88 20.83 9.83
N SER A 188 6.67 20.30 9.83
CA SER A 188 6.40 18.87 9.63
C SER A 188 6.94 18.37 8.29
N GLY A 189 6.67 19.09 7.20
CA GLY A 189 7.15 18.73 5.86
C GLY A 189 8.67 18.82 5.73
N ALA A 190 9.30 19.86 6.28
CA ALA A 190 10.75 20.01 6.26
C ALA A 190 11.43 18.88 7.03
N LEU A 191 10.92 18.51 8.21
CA LEU A 191 11.46 17.41 9.00
C LEU A 191 11.34 16.06 8.27
N ALA A 192 10.22 15.80 7.61
CA ALA A 192 10.02 14.58 6.82
C ALA A 192 11.03 14.52 5.64
N ILE A 193 11.30 15.64 4.96
CA ILE A 193 12.26 15.70 3.86
C ILE A 193 13.69 15.43 4.39
N ILE A 194 14.09 16.03 5.50
CA ILE A 194 15.39 15.78 6.12
C ILE A 194 15.54 14.31 6.54
N ALA A 195 14.51 13.75 7.16
CA ALA A 195 14.51 12.34 7.56
C ALA A 195 14.62 11.39 6.34
N ALA A 196 13.92 11.68 5.26
CA ALA A 196 14.01 10.90 4.01
C ALA A 196 15.41 11.02 3.38
N ALA A 197 15.99 12.24 3.30
CA ALA A 197 17.34 12.46 2.79
C ALA A 197 18.40 11.70 3.61
N SER A 198 18.25 11.67 4.94
CA SER A 198 19.13 10.87 5.81
C SER A 198 19.03 9.37 5.51
N ARG A 199 17.81 8.84 5.32
CA ARG A 199 17.59 7.43 5.00
C ARG A 199 18.08 7.04 3.61
N ASN A 200 18.07 7.98 2.69
CA ASN A 200 18.59 7.80 1.33
C ASN A 200 20.11 8.04 1.25
N ASN A 201 20.80 8.28 2.38
CA ASN A 201 22.23 8.63 2.44
C ASN A 201 22.57 9.88 1.59
N GLU A 202 21.64 10.83 1.50
CA GLU A 202 21.79 12.05 0.69
C GLU A 202 21.98 13.32 1.54
N LEU A 203 21.79 13.24 2.85
CA LEU A 203 21.78 14.40 3.74
C LEU A 203 23.12 15.17 3.68
N ASP A 204 24.24 14.46 3.77
CA ASP A 204 25.57 15.09 3.74
C ASP A 204 25.84 15.77 2.39
N SER A 205 25.51 15.09 1.29
CA SER A 205 25.63 15.66 -0.06
C SER A 205 24.76 16.91 -0.22
N PHE A 206 23.54 16.88 0.32
CA PHE A 206 22.66 18.05 0.29
C PHE A 206 23.19 19.21 1.13
N LEU A 207 23.70 18.96 2.33
CA LEU A 207 24.24 19.99 3.21
C LEU A 207 25.47 20.65 2.62
N VAL A 208 26.38 19.87 2.00
CA VAL A 208 27.62 20.36 1.42
C VAL A 208 27.41 20.98 0.04
N ASN A 209 26.76 20.26 -0.86
CA ASN A 209 26.69 20.60 -2.28
C ASN A 209 25.36 21.24 -2.70
N LYS A 210 24.36 21.29 -1.80
CA LYS A 210 22.98 21.72 -2.09
C LYS A 210 22.31 20.93 -3.22
N GLN A 211 22.78 19.71 -3.47
CA GLN A 211 22.29 18.83 -4.51
C GLN A 211 21.78 17.51 -3.94
N ILE A 212 20.64 17.05 -4.42
CA ILE A 212 20.12 15.71 -4.19
C ILE A 212 20.52 14.85 -5.39
N ARG A 213 21.19 13.75 -5.12
CA ARG A 213 21.53 12.76 -6.13
C ARG A 213 20.63 11.56 -5.95
N PHE A 214 19.62 11.43 -6.75
CA PHE A 214 18.72 10.28 -6.73
C PHE A 214 19.48 8.96 -6.96
N ARG A 215 19.80 8.25 -5.88
CA ARG A 215 20.48 6.95 -5.92
C ARG A 215 19.75 5.94 -5.07
N LEU A 216 19.54 4.75 -5.61
CA LEU A 216 19.06 3.63 -4.82
C LEU A 216 20.09 3.28 -3.74
N CYS A 217 19.62 3.14 -2.50
CA CYS A 217 20.43 2.69 -1.37
C CYS A 217 20.23 1.19 -1.15
N ALA A 218 21.24 0.49 -0.73
CA ALA A 218 21.18 -0.95 -0.42
C ALA A 218 20.34 -1.25 0.85
#